data_95d9984e77889973ae6909d233f0cb18
#
_entry.id   95d9984e77889973ae6909d233f0cb18
#
_cell.length_a   1.000
_cell.length_b   1.000
_cell.length_c   1.000
_cell.angle_alpha   90.00
_cell.angle_beta   90.00
_cell.angle_gamma   90.00
#
_symmetry.space_group_name_H-M   'P 1'
#
loop_
_entity.id
_entity.type
_entity.pdbx_description
1 polymer ?
#
loop_
_entity_poly.entity_id
_entity_poly.type
_entity_poly.pdbx_seq_one_letter_code
_entity_poly.pdbx_strand_id
1 'polypeptide(L)'
;FIIADNQDITKAGMMFLLSKQKDTALLLEADNKAELIQQLRLHPEAVVILDYTLFDFTGADELIVLHERFKTADWLLFSDELSVGFLRQVLFSSMAFGVALKDNSKEEILTALQCASRKERFICNHVSNLLLSGNNQSAAPRPHSAKTLC
;
A
#
# COMPACT_ATOMS: atom_id res chain seq x y z
N PHE A 1 -12.64 3.58 1.23
CA PHE A 1 -11.54 2.92 0.52
C PHE A 1 -11.67 3.13 -0.99
N ILE A 2 -10.56 3.37 -1.65
CA ILE A 2 -10.46 3.37 -3.10
C ILE A 2 -9.57 2.20 -3.49
N ILE A 3 -10.11 1.27 -4.28
CA ILE A 3 -9.34 0.14 -4.77
C ILE A 3 -8.79 0.51 -6.14
N ALA A 4 -7.51 0.85 -6.18
CA ALA A 4 -6.81 1.28 -7.39
C ALA A 4 -6.03 0.10 -7.97
N ASP A 5 -6.73 -0.70 -8.74
CA ASP A 5 -6.23 -1.93 -9.32
C ASP A 5 -7.04 -2.22 -10.58
N ASN A 6 -6.42 -2.78 -11.59
CA ASN A 6 -7.12 -3.11 -12.83
C ASN A 6 -7.26 -4.61 -13.08
N GLN A 7 -6.93 -5.43 -12.08
CA GLN A 7 -7.15 -6.89 -12.16
C GLN A 7 -8.48 -7.22 -11.48
N ASP A 8 -9.40 -7.76 -12.27
CA ASP A 8 -10.77 -8.02 -11.80
C ASP A 8 -10.82 -8.94 -10.59
N ILE A 9 -10.00 -10.01 -10.59
CA ILE A 9 -10.02 -10.97 -9.49
C ILE A 9 -9.49 -10.34 -8.20
N THR A 10 -8.49 -9.48 -8.30
CA THR A 10 -7.96 -8.78 -7.14
C THR A 10 -8.99 -7.80 -6.58
N LYS A 11 -9.66 -7.05 -7.45
CA LYS A 11 -10.71 -6.13 -7.02
C LYS A 11 -11.85 -6.89 -6.33
N ALA A 12 -12.29 -7.99 -6.91
CA ALA A 12 -13.36 -8.79 -6.33
C ALA A 12 -12.98 -9.34 -4.96
N GLY A 13 -11.77 -9.87 -4.82
CA GLY A 13 -11.28 -10.39 -3.55
C GLY A 13 -11.16 -9.30 -2.50
N MET A 14 -10.64 -8.16 -2.90
CA MET A 14 -10.47 -7.03 -1.98
C MET A 14 -11.82 -6.49 -1.53
N MET A 15 -12.78 -6.36 -2.46
CA MET A 15 -14.14 -5.94 -2.12
C MET A 15 -14.77 -6.90 -1.13
N PHE A 16 -14.58 -8.20 -1.33
CA PHE A 16 -15.10 -9.22 -0.42
C PHE A 16 -14.52 -9.05 0.99
N LEU A 17 -13.20 -8.91 1.09
CA LEU A 17 -12.56 -8.77 2.39
C LEU A 17 -12.98 -7.48 3.10
N LEU A 18 -13.07 -6.38 2.37
CA LEU A 18 -13.46 -5.10 2.93
C LEU A 18 -14.92 -5.07 3.35
N SER A 19 -15.79 -5.77 2.61
CA SER A 19 -17.22 -5.81 2.95
C SER A 19 -17.48 -6.45 4.31
N LYS A 20 -16.53 -7.23 4.82
CA LYS A 20 -16.65 -7.89 6.11
C LYS A 20 -16.17 -7.05 7.28
N GLN A 21 -15.56 -5.91 7.00
CA GLN A 21 -15.10 -5.00 8.05
C GLN A 21 -16.22 -4.03 8.43
N LYS A 22 -16.44 -3.88 9.73
CA LYS A 22 -17.55 -3.08 10.24
C LYS A 22 -17.44 -1.59 9.92
N ASP A 23 -16.21 -1.11 9.80
CA ASP A 23 -15.95 0.32 9.64
C ASP A 23 -15.86 0.76 8.19
N THR A 24 -16.07 -0.16 7.25
CA THR A 24 -16.00 0.18 5.83
C THR A 24 -17.34 0.74 5.37
N ALA A 25 -17.41 2.05 5.16
CA ALA A 25 -18.62 2.73 4.78
C ALA A 25 -18.79 2.84 3.26
N LEU A 26 -17.69 3.01 2.51
CA LEU A 26 -17.75 3.28 1.09
C LEU A 26 -16.58 2.59 0.39
N LEU A 27 -16.90 1.83 -0.66
CA LEU A 27 -15.91 1.17 -1.50
C LEU A 27 -16.00 1.72 -2.91
N LEU A 28 -14.89 2.25 -3.40
CA LEU A 28 -14.79 2.83 -4.73
C LEU A 28 -13.69 2.10 -5.50
N GLU A 29 -13.77 2.17 -6.83
CA GLU A 29 -12.77 1.55 -7.69
C GLU A 29 -12.16 2.59 -8.62
N ALA A 30 -10.91 2.38 -8.98
CA ALA A 30 -10.23 3.17 -10.00
C ALA A 30 -9.39 2.23 -10.85
N ASP A 31 -9.58 2.26 -12.15
CA ASP A 31 -8.87 1.38 -13.08
C ASP A 31 -7.64 2.04 -13.67
N ASN A 32 -7.48 3.33 -13.50
CA ASN A 32 -6.36 4.08 -14.03
C ASN A 32 -6.09 5.31 -13.17
N LYS A 33 -4.99 5.98 -13.46
CA LYS A 33 -4.54 7.13 -12.68
C LYS A 33 -5.53 8.30 -12.71
N ALA A 34 -6.15 8.54 -13.86
CA ALA A 34 -7.11 9.63 -13.98
C ALA A 34 -8.33 9.41 -13.10
N GLU A 35 -8.84 8.17 -13.07
CA GLU A 35 -9.95 7.82 -12.20
C GLU A 35 -9.57 7.92 -10.74
N LEU A 36 -8.37 7.49 -10.39
CA LEU A 36 -7.87 7.59 -9.03
C LEU A 36 -7.84 9.05 -8.56
N ILE A 37 -7.32 9.94 -9.38
CA ILE A 37 -7.25 11.36 -9.04
C ILE A 37 -8.66 11.95 -8.87
N GLN A 38 -9.58 11.57 -9.75
CA GLN A 38 -10.96 12.04 -9.65
C GLN A 38 -11.61 11.57 -8.34
N GLN A 39 -11.41 10.32 -7.97
CA GLN A 39 -11.94 9.79 -6.71
C GLN A 39 -11.32 10.48 -5.50
N LEU A 40 -10.03 10.78 -5.55
CA LEU A 40 -9.37 11.49 -4.47
C LEU A 40 -9.89 12.92 -4.31
N ARG A 41 -10.25 13.58 -5.41
CA ARG A 41 -10.85 14.92 -5.31
C ARG A 41 -12.17 14.89 -4.59
N LEU A 42 -12.95 13.85 -4.79
CA LEU A 42 -14.24 13.67 -4.14
C LEU A 42 -14.11 13.16 -2.71
N HIS A 43 -13.07 12.39 -2.45
CA HIS A 43 -12.85 11.73 -1.16
C HIS A 43 -11.39 11.91 -0.71
N PRO A 44 -10.99 13.13 -0.31
CA PRO A 44 -9.58 13.40 -0.01
C PRO A 44 -9.04 12.70 1.22
N GLU A 45 -9.91 12.14 2.06
CA GLU A 45 -9.49 11.39 3.25
C GLU A 45 -9.50 9.88 3.03
N ALA A 46 -9.63 9.44 1.79
CA ALA A 46 -9.73 8.02 1.49
C ALA A 46 -8.46 7.26 1.83
N VAL A 47 -8.62 5.97 2.08
CA VAL A 47 -7.51 5.02 2.06
C VAL A 47 -7.46 4.40 0.67
N VAL A 48 -6.34 4.54 0.00
CA VAL A 48 -6.13 4.01 -1.35
C VAL A 48 -5.36 2.70 -1.26
N ILE A 49 -5.93 1.64 -1.80
CA ILE A 49 -5.24 0.37 -1.96
C ILE A 49 -4.77 0.34 -3.41
N LEU A 50 -3.46 0.50 -3.62
CA LEU A 50 -2.91 0.76 -4.94
C LEU A 50 -1.95 -0.35 -5.38
N ASP A 51 -2.22 -0.94 -6.54
CA ASP A 51 -1.18 -1.70 -7.22
C ASP A 51 -0.41 -0.75 -8.14
N TYR A 52 0.71 -0.27 -7.63
CA TYR A 52 1.54 0.70 -8.34
C TYR A 52 1.99 0.20 -9.71
N THR A 53 2.28 -1.11 -9.82
CA THR A 53 2.85 -1.67 -11.05
C THR A 53 1.84 -1.75 -12.18
N LEU A 54 0.56 -1.67 -11.89
CA LEU A 54 -0.51 -1.75 -12.89
C LEU A 54 -0.94 -0.38 -13.40
N PHE A 55 -0.48 0.68 -12.78
CA PHE A 55 -0.81 2.05 -13.16
C PHE A 55 0.40 2.72 -13.81
N ASP A 56 0.16 3.71 -14.65
CA ASP A 56 1.21 4.36 -15.44
C ASP A 56 1.89 5.50 -14.69
N PHE A 57 2.40 5.19 -13.51
CA PHE A 57 3.27 6.13 -12.80
C PHE A 57 4.66 6.10 -13.40
N THR A 58 5.26 7.27 -13.53
CA THR A 58 6.61 7.37 -14.09
C THR A 58 7.70 7.00 -13.08
N GLY A 59 7.38 7.01 -11.80
CA GLY A 59 8.30 6.64 -10.74
C GLY A 59 7.74 6.98 -9.38
N ALA A 60 8.51 6.68 -8.35
CA ALA A 60 8.11 6.96 -6.98
C ALA A 60 7.83 8.44 -6.76
N ASP A 61 8.57 9.32 -7.43
CA ASP A 61 8.39 10.76 -7.29
C ASP A 61 6.98 11.20 -7.65
N GLU A 62 6.40 10.63 -8.70
CA GLU A 62 5.05 10.99 -9.10
C GLU A 62 4.03 10.60 -8.03
N LEU A 63 4.19 9.43 -7.43
CA LEU A 63 3.31 8.99 -6.36
C LEU A 63 3.45 9.88 -5.13
N ILE A 64 4.67 10.27 -4.78
CA ILE A 64 4.92 11.14 -3.64
C ILE A 64 4.28 12.51 -3.88
N VAL A 65 4.42 13.06 -5.08
CA VAL A 65 3.79 14.34 -5.44
C VAL A 65 2.27 14.24 -5.36
N LEU A 66 1.71 13.12 -5.82
CA LEU A 66 0.27 12.91 -5.72
C LEU A 66 -0.19 12.91 -4.26
N HIS A 67 0.56 12.26 -3.38
CA HIS A 67 0.24 12.29 -1.95
C HIS A 67 0.33 13.72 -1.39
N GLU A 68 1.29 14.49 -1.83
CA GLU A 68 1.42 15.88 -1.37
C GLU A 68 0.21 16.73 -1.75
N ARG A 69 -0.44 16.41 -2.86
CA ARG A 69 -1.68 17.07 -3.26
C ARG A 69 -2.88 16.63 -2.44
N PHE A 70 -2.85 15.42 -1.89
CA PHE A 70 -3.95 14.85 -1.11
C PHE A 70 -3.40 14.34 0.22
N LYS A 71 -2.97 15.29 1.05
CA LYS A 71 -2.21 14.96 2.27
C LYS A 71 -3.00 14.19 3.32
N THR A 72 -4.32 14.23 3.26
CA THR A 72 -5.16 13.51 4.20
C THR A 72 -5.47 12.08 3.76
N ALA A 73 -5.07 11.70 2.55
CA ALA A 73 -5.22 10.34 2.07
C ALA A 73 -4.10 9.45 2.60
N ASP A 74 -4.44 8.21 2.88
CA ASP A 74 -3.46 7.19 3.25
C ASP A 74 -3.40 6.15 2.15
N TRP A 75 -2.27 5.45 2.06
CA TRP A 75 -2.00 4.53 0.97
C TRP A 75 -1.54 3.19 1.50
N LEU A 76 -2.15 2.13 0.99
CA LEU A 76 -1.64 0.77 1.16
C LEU A 76 -1.20 0.29 -0.22
N LEU A 77 0.11 0.18 -0.43
CA LEU A 77 0.64 -0.39 -1.66
C LEU A 77 0.40 -1.88 -1.63
N PHE A 78 -0.21 -2.40 -2.68
CA PHE A 78 -0.63 -3.80 -2.72
C PHE A 78 -0.32 -4.36 -4.10
N SER A 79 0.86 -4.94 -4.25
CA SER A 79 1.40 -5.37 -5.54
C SER A 79 2.02 -6.74 -5.43
N ASP A 80 2.32 -7.36 -6.59
CA ASP A 80 3.02 -8.64 -6.61
C ASP A 80 4.45 -8.47 -6.12
N GLU A 81 5.14 -7.45 -6.63
CA GLU A 81 6.54 -7.24 -6.30
C GLU A 81 6.87 -5.75 -6.48
N LEU A 82 7.69 -5.23 -5.59
CA LEU A 82 8.14 -3.84 -5.66
C LEU A 82 9.63 -3.79 -5.35
N SER A 83 10.37 -2.94 -6.06
CA SER A 83 11.81 -2.84 -5.85
C SER A 83 12.13 -2.20 -4.50
N VAL A 84 13.28 -2.56 -3.93
CA VAL A 84 13.72 -2.02 -2.65
C VAL A 84 13.92 -0.51 -2.75
N GLY A 85 14.49 -0.03 -3.87
CA GLY A 85 14.68 1.40 -4.07
C GLY A 85 13.38 2.19 -4.06
N PHE A 86 12.37 1.67 -4.77
CA PHE A 86 11.04 2.28 -4.78
C PHE A 86 10.44 2.30 -3.36
N LEU A 87 10.50 1.16 -2.69
CA LEU A 87 9.92 1.03 -1.34
C LEU A 87 10.57 2.01 -0.36
N ARG A 88 11.90 2.11 -0.38
CA ARG A 88 12.59 3.06 0.49
C ARG A 88 12.17 4.49 0.22
N GLN A 89 12.14 4.86 -1.04
CA GLN A 89 11.82 6.22 -1.42
C GLN A 89 10.41 6.60 -0.96
N VAL A 90 9.44 5.73 -1.19
CA VAL A 90 8.05 6.01 -0.85
C VAL A 90 7.81 5.90 0.64
N LEU A 91 8.27 4.83 1.28
CA LEU A 91 7.99 4.60 2.70
C LEU A 91 8.67 5.62 3.60
N PHE A 92 9.83 6.12 3.19
CA PHE A 92 10.53 7.14 3.99
C PHE A 92 10.07 8.55 3.68
N SER A 93 9.25 8.74 2.65
CA SER A 93 8.74 10.06 2.31
C SER A 93 7.60 10.49 3.23
N SER A 94 6.82 9.55 3.72
CA SER A 94 5.66 9.83 4.56
C SER A 94 5.20 8.59 5.30
N MET A 95 4.68 8.78 6.49
CA MET A 95 4.05 7.70 7.26
C MET A 95 2.71 7.26 6.69
N ALA A 96 2.18 7.98 5.72
CA ALA A 96 0.90 7.65 5.10
C ALA A 96 0.96 6.46 4.15
N PHE A 97 2.16 5.96 3.84
CA PHE A 97 2.34 4.81 2.96
C PHE A 97 2.62 3.55 3.76
N GLY A 98 1.84 2.52 3.51
CA GLY A 98 2.09 1.17 3.99
C GLY A 98 2.24 0.23 2.80
N VAL A 99 2.57 -1.03 3.05
CA VAL A 99 2.75 -2.00 1.97
C VAL A 99 2.39 -3.40 2.43
N ALA A 100 1.67 -4.11 1.56
CA ALA A 100 1.44 -5.55 1.63
C ALA A 100 1.62 -6.10 0.22
N LEU A 101 1.97 -7.38 0.13
CA LEU A 101 2.17 -8.02 -1.17
C LEU A 101 1.00 -8.94 -1.48
N LYS A 102 0.69 -9.10 -2.76
CA LYS A 102 -0.44 -9.92 -3.19
C LYS A 102 -0.29 -11.39 -2.84
N ASP A 103 0.93 -11.86 -2.63
CA ASP A 103 1.19 -13.24 -2.21
C ASP A 103 1.27 -13.41 -0.69
N ASN A 104 1.03 -12.37 0.08
CA ASN A 104 0.92 -12.50 1.53
C ASN A 104 -0.27 -13.39 1.88
N SER A 105 -0.22 -13.96 3.07
CA SER A 105 -1.33 -14.77 3.56
C SER A 105 -2.59 -13.93 3.72
N LYS A 106 -3.74 -14.60 3.70
CA LYS A 106 -5.01 -13.93 3.96
C LYS A 106 -4.98 -13.17 5.29
N GLU A 107 -4.38 -13.77 6.31
CA GLU A 107 -4.28 -13.17 7.64
C GLU A 107 -3.45 -11.89 7.62
N GLU A 108 -2.33 -11.89 6.90
CA GLU A 108 -1.53 -10.68 6.76
C GLU A 108 -2.28 -9.59 6.01
N ILE A 109 -2.97 -9.95 4.94
CA ILE A 109 -3.74 -8.99 4.17
C ILE A 109 -4.87 -8.40 5.03
N LEU A 110 -5.56 -9.22 5.80
CA LEU A 110 -6.60 -8.72 6.69
C LEU A 110 -6.03 -7.76 7.74
N THR A 111 -4.87 -8.08 8.30
CA THR A 111 -4.20 -7.20 9.25
C THR A 111 -3.84 -5.87 8.59
N ALA A 112 -3.34 -5.91 7.36
CA ALA A 112 -3.01 -4.70 6.62
C ALA A 112 -4.25 -3.82 6.40
N LEU A 113 -5.38 -4.44 6.04
CA LEU A 113 -6.62 -3.70 5.85
C LEU A 113 -7.15 -3.11 7.14
N GLN A 114 -7.04 -3.83 8.25
CA GLN A 114 -7.44 -3.32 9.55
C GLN A 114 -6.58 -2.12 9.97
N CYS A 115 -5.28 -2.21 9.77
CA CYS A 115 -4.39 -1.07 10.05
C CYS A 115 -4.75 0.13 9.16
N ALA A 116 -4.98 -0.12 7.88
CA ALA A 116 -5.32 0.94 6.94
C ALA A 116 -6.63 1.63 7.33
N SER A 117 -7.62 0.88 7.80
CA SER A 117 -8.90 1.45 8.22
C SER A 117 -8.76 2.39 9.42
N ARG A 118 -7.72 2.20 10.21
CA ARG A 118 -7.41 3.07 11.35
C ARG A 118 -6.40 4.15 10.99
N LYS A 119 -6.03 4.26 9.74
CA LYS A 119 -5.00 5.19 9.28
C LYS A 119 -3.65 4.90 9.94
N GLU A 120 -3.38 3.63 10.18
CA GLU A 120 -2.11 3.16 10.74
C GLU A 120 -1.28 2.51 9.65
N ARG A 121 0.02 2.71 9.72
CA ARG A 121 0.95 2.17 8.75
C ARG A 121 1.17 0.68 9.00
N PHE A 122 1.12 -0.11 7.92
CA PHE A 122 1.44 -1.53 7.94
C PHE A 122 2.57 -1.81 6.95
N ILE A 123 3.58 -2.56 7.38
CA ILE A 123 4.63 -3.04 6.50
C ILE A 123 4.73 -4.55 6.74
N CYS A 124 4.50 -5.35 5.69
CA CYS A 124 4.52 -6.80 5.83
C CYS A 124 5.95 -7.30 6.11
N ASN A 125 6.05 -8.50 6.69
CA ASN A 125 7.33 -9.07 7.11
C ASN A 125 8.34 -9.18 5.99
N HIS A 126 7.90 -9.61 4.80
CA HIS A 126 8.81 -9.78 3.68
C HIS A 126 9.46 -8.44 3.30
N VAL A 127 8.68 -7.37 3.23
CA VAL A 127 9.20 -6.04 2.88
C VAL A 127 10.10 -5.51 4.01
N SER A 128 9.72 -5.71 5.26
CA SER A 128 10.59 -5.32 6.38
C SER A 128 11.95 -5.97 6.28
N ASN A 129 11.98 -7.26 5.95
CA ASN A 129 13.24 -7.98 5.76
C ASN A 129 14.04 -7.45 4.59
N LEU A 130 13.39 -7.15 3.48
CA LEU A 130 14.06 -6.57 2.31
C LEU A 130 14.71 -5.23 2.64
N LEU A 131 14.02 -4.37 3.38
CA LEU A 131 14.55 -3.07 3.73
C LEU A 131 15.76 -3.18 4.64
N LEU A 132 15.72 -4.10 5.59
CA LEU A 132 16.86 -4.33 6.49
C LEU A 132 18.04 -4.93 5.76
N SER A 133 17.83 -5.93 4.91
CA SER A 133 18.89 -6.56 4.14
C SER A 133 19.55 -5.57 3.19
N GLY A 134 18.75 -4.74 2.53
CA GLY A 134 19.26 -3.76 1.60
C GLY A 134 20.15 -2.70 2.25
N ASN A 135 19.96 -2.44 3.55
CA ASN A 135 20.78 -1.48 4.27
C ASN A 135 22.11 -2.03 4.74
N ASN A 136 22.29 -3.36 4.68
CA ASN A 136 23.44 -4.03 5.29
C ASN A 136 24.24 -4.84 4.29
N GLN A 137 24.44 -4.34 3.11
CA GLN A 137 25.10 -5.10 2.07
C GLN A 137 26.51 -5.53 2.44
N SER A 138 27.24 -4.72 3.17
CA SER A 138 28.63 -5.02 3.56
C SER A 138 28.76 -5.46 5.01
N ALA A 139 27.68 -5.52 5.75
CA ALA A 139 27.71 -5.90 7.16
C ALA A 139 27.57 -7.41 7.32
N ALA A 140 28.02 -7.92 8.45
CA ALA A 140 27.78 -9.32 8.79
C ALA A 140 26.28 -9.56 8.94
N PRO A 141 25.81 -10.78 8.63
CA PRO A 141 24.41 -11.10 8.79
C PRO A 141 23.97 -10.90 10.24
N ARG A 142 22.75 -10.45 10.39
CA ARG A 142 22.21 -10.24 11.73
C ARG A 142 21.40 -11.44 12.16
N PRO A 143 21.59 -11.88 13.40
CA PRO A 143 20.93 -13.09 13.87
C PRO A 143 19.51 -12.85 14.39
N HIS A 144 18.88 -11.77 14.05
CA HIS A 144 17.55 -11.51 14.53
C HIS A 144 16.57 -11.38 13.38
N SER A 145 15.31 -11.58 13.65
CA SER A 145 14.26 -11.39 12.68
C SER A 145 13.77 -9.97 12.71
N ALA A 146 13.31 -9.50 11.55
CA ALA A 146 12.63 -8.23 11.47
C ALA A 146 11.28 -8.32 12.19
N LYS A 147 10.82 -7.19 12.67
CA LYS A 147 9.53 -7.11 13.34
C LYS A 147 8.50 -6.55 12.39
N THR A 148 7.29 -7.04 12.51
CA THR A 148 6.15 -6.49 11.80
C THR A 148 5.80 -5.13 12.42
N LEU A 149 5.61 -4.14 11.55
CA LEU A 149 5.19 -2.81 11.96
C LEU A 149 3.72 -2.62 11.59
N CYS A 150 2.93 -2.26 12.54
CA CYS A 150 1.51 -2.02 12.30
C CYS A 150 1.07 -0.76 13.03
#